data_de6ed18ec17c7a487f6e8137cde23535
#
_entry.id   de6ed18ec17c7a487f6e8137cde23535
#
_cell.length_a   1.000
_cell.length_b   1.000
_cell.length_c   1.000
_cell.angle_alpha   90.00
_cell.angle_beta   90.00
_cell.angle_gamma   90.00
#
_symmetry.space_group_name_H-M   'P 1'
#
loop_
_entity.id
_entity.type
_entity.pdbx_description
1 polymer ?
#
loop_
_entity_poly.entity_id
_entity_poly.type
_entity_poly.pdbx_seq_one_letter_code
_entity_poly.pdbx_strand_id
1 'polypeptide(L)'
;LQNKNDISKPFQSQFGWHIVKLIDKHPVLSLTDMKNELEEKVRKDERSLLITNSLAKKLRAKYPQTKDSKVLASVKKIITDDFYSQTWETPLNLKDYNKTILTINKSKQVSAVAFLNFIHVQQKSKIKTKPISKLVDELFEKFIDEQVTTYYNENLENEFPEFKYVMDEYRDGLLLFDLMDREIWTKAKTDTLGLSNYFKQNIQNYQWKKRFDANIFSSTDKDVIAKAKKFLEKGKSIDYIKEKLNKDGKINIMVKSGLFEEDYDILPQYTNLSKGVSNVVTKDQYHFVVEVKEVKQAEAKKLTDCTGKAVNDYQQYLESNWVNELRKEFDVKVNAAVFETIKKQLQQ
;
A
#
# COMPACT_ATOMS: atom_id res chain seq x y z
N LEU A 1 -7.35 -43.00 -7.69
CA LEU A 1 -6.04 -42.81 -7.09
C LEU A 1 -6.22 -42.45 -5.62
N GLN A 2 -5.54 -43.19 -4.72
CA GLN A 2 -5.72 -43.01 -3.28
C GLN A 2 -4.49 -42.37 -2.62
N ASN A 3 -3.31 -42.71 -3.08
CA ASN A 3 -2.07 -42.24 -2.47
C ASN A 3 -1.30 -41.29 -3.38
N LYS A 4 -0.50 -40.44 -2.78
CA LYS A 4 0.43 -39.56 -3.51
C LYS A 4 1.37 -40.34 -4.40
N ASN A 5 1.52 -39.95 -5.64
CA ASN A 5 2.26 -40.61 -6.72
C ASN A 5 1.55 -41.82 -7.37
N ASP A 6 0.32 -42.20 -6.98
CA ASP A 6 -0.45 -43.18 -7.73
C ASP A 6 -0.63 -42.73 -9.19
N ILE A 7 -0.51 -43.67 -10.11
CA ILE A 7 -0.72 -43.46 -11.56
C ILE A 7 -1.94 -44.26 -12.00
N SER A 8 -2.86 -43.61 -12.75
CA SER A 8 -4.03 -44.31 -13.27
C SER A 8 -3.68 -45.26 -14.39
N LYS A 9 -4.55 -46.25 -14.61
CA LYS A 9 -4.57 -46.94 -15.90
C LYS A 9 -4.98 -45.90 -17.00
N PRO A 10 -4.58 -46.13 -18.26
CA PRO A 10 -5.08 -45.34 -19.35
C PRO A 10 -6.62 -45.38 -19.40
N PHE A 11 -7.26 -44.20 -19.52
CA PHE A 11 -8.69 -44.10 -19.70
C PHE A 11 -9.01 -43.06 -20.80
N GLN A 12 -10.14 -43.21 -21.44
CA GLN A 12 -10.58 -42.33 -22.53
C GLN A 12 -11.63 -41.33 -22.05
N SER A 13 -11.50 -40.09 -22.47
CA SER A 13 -12.53 -39.06 -22.37
C SER A 13 -12.87 -38.50 -23.76
N GLN A 14 -13.79 -37.54 -23.82
CA GLN A 14 -14.10 -36.83 -25.08
C GLN A 14 -12.90 -36.04 -25.67
N PHE A 15 -11.84 -35.82 -24.88
CA PHE A 15 -10.61 -35.10 -25.27
C PHE A 15 -9.44 -36.03 -25.62
N GLY A 16 -9.66 -37.36 -25.58
CA GLY A 16 -8.63 -38.36 -25.92
C GLY A 16 -8.28 -39.32 -24.79
N TRP A 17 -7.10 -39.96 -24.89
CA TRP A 17 -6.59 -40.90 -23.91
C TRP A 17 -5.75 -40.17 -22.85
N HIS A 18 -5.97 -40.51 -21.58
CA HIS A 18 -5.34 -39.86 -20.43
C HIS A 18 -4.69 -40.88 -19.51
N ILE A 19 -3.55 -40.49 -18.93
CA ILE A 19 -2.93 -41.13 -17.75
C ILE A 19 -2.74 -40.01 -16.73
N VAL A 20 -3.23 -40.22 -15.51
CA VAL A 20 -3.21 -39.21 -14.44
C VAL A 20 -2.32 -39.70 -13.32
N LYS A 21 -1.44 -38.85 -12.84
CA LYS A 21 -0.65 -39.07 -11.61
C LYS A 21 -1.19 -38.19 -10.50
N LEU A 22 -1.48 -38.78 -9.34
CA LEU A 22 -1.88 -38.04 -8.14
C LEU A 22 -0.65 -37.34 -7.54
N ILE A 23 -0.55 -36.07 -7.68
CA ILE A 23 0.57 -35.26 -7.14
C ILE A 23 0.30 -34.93 -5.67
N ASP A 24 -0.93 -34.52 -5.34
CA ASP A 24 -1.32 -34.19 -3.97
C ASP A 24 -2.83 -34.30 -3.78
N LYS A 25 -3.27 -34.42 -2.52
CA LYS A 25 -4.68 -34.36 -2.10
C LYS A 25 -4.85 -33.19 -1.15
N HIS A 26 -5.71 -32.28 -1.50
CA HIS A 26 -6.08 -31.19 -0.63
C HIS A 26 -7.46 -31.47 -0.03
N PRO A 27 -7.65 -31.36 1.28
CA PRO A 27 -8.98 -31.47 1.88
C PRO A 27 -9.86 -30.31 1.39
N VAL A 28 -11.16 -30.51 1.41
CA VAL A 28 -12.10 -29.40 1.21
C VAL A 28 -11.92 -28.44 2.38
N LEU A 29 -11.63 -27.19 2.08
CA LEU A 29 -11.44 -26.15 3.08
C LEU A 29 -12.75 -25.90 3.85
N SER A 30 -12.64 -25.43 5.08
CA SER A 30 -13.80 -25.05 5.87
C SER A 30 -14.57 -23.89 5.24
N LEU A 31 -15.85 -23.73 5.61
CA LEU A 31 -16.63 -22.57 5.16
C LEU A 31 -15.96 -21.23 5.53
N THR A 32 -15.32 -21.19 6.69
CA THR A 32 -14.60 -19.99 7.16
C THR A 32 -13.43 -19.64 6.25
N ASP A 33 -12.65 -20.64 5.85
CA ASP A 33 -11.47 -20.44 4.98
C ASP A 33 -11.87 -20.12 3.55
N MET A 34 -13.01 -20.65 3.07
CA MET A 34 -13.52 -20.40 1.72
C MET A 34 -14.46 -19.19 1.63
N LYS A 35 -14.76 -18.51 2.71
CA LYS A 35 -15.81 -17.48 2.78
C LYS A 35 -15.62 -16.42 1.70
N ASN A 36 -14.42 -15.85 1.59
CA ASN A 36 -14.13 -14.78 0.63
C ASN A 36 -14.28 -15.26 -0.83
N GLU A 37 -13.79 -16.46 -1.14
CA GLU A 37 -13.91 -17.05 -2.48
C GLU A 37 -15.36 -17.38 -2.82
N LEU A 38 -16.13 -17.91 -1.87
CA LEU A 38 -17.54 -18.20 -2.05
C LEU A 38 -18.38 -16.92 -2.20
N GLU A 39 -18.08 -15.88 -1.42
CA GLU A 39 -18.72 -14.56 -1.58
C GLU A 39 -18.49 -13.97 -2.97
N GLU A 40 -17.27 -14.05 -3.51
CA GLU A 40 -16.98 -13.63 -4.87
C GLU A 40 -17.75 -14.45 -5.92
N LYS A 41 -17.82 -15.78 -5.74
CA LYS A 41 -18.58 -16.66 -6.64
C LYS A 41 -20.07 -16.33 -6.60
N VAL A 42 -20.64 -16.10 -5.41
CA VAL A 42 -22.05 -15.70 -5.23
C VAL A 42 -22.32 -14.34 -5.90
N ARG A 43 -21.41 -13.37 -5.77
CA ARG A 43 -21.55 -12.06 -6.42
C ARG A 43 -21.57 -12.15 -7.96
N LYS A 44 -20.88 -13.14 -8.53
CA LYS A 44 -20.81 -13.38 -9.98
C LYS A 44 -21.94 -14.29 -10.49
N ASP A 45 -22.71 -14.92 -9.62
CA ASP A 45 -23.80 -15.82 -9.97
C ASP A 45 -25.06 -15.03 -10.39
N GLU A 46 -25.84 -15.58 -11.32
CA GLU A 46 -27.08 -14.96 -11.79
C GLU A 46 -28.08 -14.67 -10.65
N ARG A 47 -28.02 -15.42 -9.56
CA ARG A 47 -28.85 -15.19 -8.37
C ARG A 47 -28.52 -13.88 -7.66
N SER A 48 -27.33 -13.32 -7.85
CA SER A 48 -26.98 -11.99 -7.36
C SER A 48 -27.86 -10.89 -7.96
N LEU A 49 -28.38 -11.12 -9.17
CA LEU A 49 -29.35 -10.21 -9.80
C LEU A 49 -30.64 -10.03 -8.99
N LEU A 50 -31.03 -11.04 -8.20
CA LEU A 50 -32.18 -10.92 -7.30
C LEU A 50 -31.94 -9.83 -6.23
N ILE A 51 -30.74 -9.71 -5.73
CA ILE A 51 -30.35 -8.68 -4.74
C ILE A 51 -30.40 -7.31 -5.40
N THR A 52 -29.81 -7.18 -6.59
CA THR A 52 -29.79 -5.92 -7.37
C THR A 52 -31.19 -5.47 -7.73
N ASN A 53 -32.04 -6.41 -8.20
CA ASN A 53 -33.44 -6.12 -8.53
C ASN A 53 -34.25 -5.74 -7.27
N SER A 54 -34.00 -6.37 -6.14
CA SER A 54 -34.65 -6.02 -4.85
C SER A 54 -34.23 -4.63 -4.38
N LEU A 55 -32.96 -4.28 -4.49
CA LEU A 55 -32.45 -2.94 -4.17
C LEU A 55 -33.09 -1.90 -5.11
N ALA A 56 -33.02 -2.11 -6.42
CA ALA A 56 -33.59 -1.20 -7.39
C ALA A 56 -35.09 -0.95 -7.12
N LYS A 57 -35.85 -2.00 -6.80
CA LYS A 57 -37.28 -1.87 -6.42
C LYS A 57 -37.48 -1.00 -5.18
N LYS A 58 -36.67 -1.16 -4.13
CA LYS A 58 -36.69 -0.33 -2.95
C LYS A 58 -36.35 1.13 -3.25
N LEU A 59 -35.32 1.34 -4.07
CA LEU A 59 -34.88 2.68 -4.45
C LEU A 59 -35.92 3.39 -5.32
N ARG A 60 -36.56 2.68 -6.24
CA ARG A 60 -37.68 3.25 -7.03
C ARG A 60 -38.86 3.68 -6.15
N ALA A 61 -39.16 2.94 -5.10
CA ALA A 61 -40.19 3.32 -4.16
C ALA A 61 -39.81 4.56 -3.33
N LYS A 62 -38.51 4.69 -3.02
CA LYS A 62 -37.96 5.82 -2.25
C LYS A 62 -37.85 7.09 -3.09
N TYR A 63 -37.40 7.00 -4.32
CA TYR A 63 -37.17 8.15 -5.20
C TYR A 63 -38.19 8.17 -6.34
N PRO A 64 -39.14 9.11 -6.37
CA PRO A 64 -40.11 9.22 -7.46
C PRO A 64 -39.44 9.46 -8.81
N GLN A 65 -39.91 8.76 -9.83
CA GLN A 65 -39.45 8.92 -11.19
C GLN A 65 -40.54 9.50 -12.08
N THR A 66 -40.17 10.47 -12.92
CA THR A 66 -41.04 11.04 -13.94
C THR A 66 -40.42 10.76 -15.31
N LYS A 67 -41.19 10.07 -16.19
CA LYS A 67 -40.78 9.68 -17.55
C LYS A 67 -41.40 10.66 -18.55
N ASP A 68 -40.62 11.12 -19.53
CA ASP A 68 -41.15 11.86 -20.67
C ASP A 68 -41.53 10.87 -21.81
N SER A 69 -42.82 10.57 -21.92
CA SER A 69 -43.32 9.62 -22.93
C SER A 69 -43.12 10.12 -24.36
N LYS A 70 -43.08 11.43 -24.62
CA LYS A 70 -42.85 11.99 -25.96
C LYS A 70 -41.42 11.80 -26.38
N VAL A 71 -40.50 12.07 -25.48
CA VAL A 71 -39.06 11.86 -25.71
C VAL A 71 -38.76 10.37 -25.87
N LEU A 72 -39.34 9.49 -25.02
CA LEU A 72 -39.18 8.05 -25.15
C LEU A 72 -39.73 7.54 -26.51
N ALA A 73 -40.88 8.04 -26.96
CA ALA A 73 -41.43 7.68 -28.26
C ALA A 73 -40.53 8.11 -29.43
N SER A 74 -39.83 9.25 -29.32
CA SER A 74 -38.84 9.68 -30.32
C SER A 74 -37.60 8.76 -30.35
N VAL A 75 -37.14 8.31 -29.20
CA VAL A 75 -36.02 7.33 -29.11
C VAL A 75 -36.42 6.00 -29.72
N LYS A 76 -37.61 5.49 -29.43
CA LYS A 76 -38.12 4.23 -30.02
C LYS A 76 -38.09 4.19 -31.57
N LYS A 77 -38.31 5.33 -32.20
CA LYS A 77 -38.36 5.43 -33.68
C LYS A 77 -37.02 5.26 -34.36
N ILE A 78 -35.91 5.48 -33.63
CA ILE A 78 -34.56 5.44 -34.22
C ILE A 78 -33.84 4.11 -33.91
N ILE A 79 -34.36 3.30 -33.00
CA ILE A 79 -33.80 1.99 -32.73
C ILE A 79 -34.35 0.99 -33.76
N THR A 80 -33.43 0.39 -34.49
CA THR A 80 -33.75 -0.56 -35.57
C THR A 80 -33.37 -2.00 -35.22
N ASP A 81 -33.74 -2.94 -36.07
CA ASP A 81 -33.38 -4.36 -35.92
C ASP A 81 -31.86 -4.61 -35.99
N ASP A 82 -31.07 -3.61 -36.40
CA ASP A 82 -29.60 -3.66 -36.36
C ASP A 82 -29.09 -3.89 -34.93
N PHE A 83 -29.86 -3.55 -33.89
CA PHE A 83 -29.60 -3.89 -32.51
C PHE A 83 -29.32 -5.39 -32.29
N TYR A 84 -30.11 -6.28 -32.98
CA TYR A 84 -29.95 -7.72 -32.83
C TYR A 84 -28.70 -8.25 -33.53
N SER A 85 -28.21 -7.52 -34.53
CA SER A 85 -26.96 -7.81 -35.24
C SER A 85 -25.74 -7.16 -34.59
N GLN A 86 -25.95 -6.40 -33.52
CA GLN A 86 -24.91 -5.63 -32.80
C GLN A 86 -24.23 -4.56 -33.70
N THR A 87 -24.95 -4.05 -34.67
CA THR A 87 -24.49 -3.04 -35.64
C THR A 87 -25.24 -1.72 -35.56
N TRP A 88 -26.16 -1.60 -34.57
CA TRP A 88 -26.88 -0.35 -34.38
C TRP A 88 -25.93 0.71 -33.81
N GLU A 89 -25.92 1.88 -34.43
CA GLU A 89 -25.11 3.01 -34.01
C GLU A 89 -25.97 4.17 -33.48
N THR A 90 -25.43 4.92 -32.55
CA THR A 90 -26.09 6.13 -32.05
C THR A 90 -26.14 7.20 -33.15
N PRO A 91 -27.21 8.03 -33.22
CA PRO A 91 -27.31 9.10 -34.20
C PRO A 91 -26.09 10.04 -34.16
N LEU A 92 -25.60 10.46 -35.34
CA LEU A 92 -24.47 11.38 -35.47
C LEU A 92 -24.78 12.74 -34.83
N ASN A 93 -26.01 13.21 -34.86
CA ASN A 93 -26.45 14.46 -34.24
C ASN A 93 -27.16 14.23 -32.90
N LEU A 94 -26.38 13.96 -31.86
CA LEU A 94 -26.90 13.73 -30.51
C LEU A 94 -27.53 14.97 -29.86
N LYS A 95 -27.29 16.18 -30.40
CA LYS A 95 -27.88 17.42 -29.86
C LYS A 95 -29.41 17.41 -29.91
N ASP A 96 -30.01 16.78 -30.92
CA ASP A 96 -31.46 16.67 -31.07
C ASP A 96 -32.10 15.81 -29.96
N TYR A 97 -31.32 14.95 -29.34
CA TYR A 97 -31.73 14.02 -28.28
C TYR A 97 -31.27 14.49 -26.88
N ASN A 98 -30.71 15.69 -26.75
CA ASN A 98 -30.33 16.22 -25.43
C ASN A 98 -31.54 16.80 -24.67
N LYS A 99 -32.63 16.02 -24.66
CA LYS A 99 -33.87 16.31 -23.93
C LYS A 99 -33.97 15.38 -22.74
N THR A 100 -34.55 15.87 -21.65
CA THR A 100 -34.79 15.06 -20.47
C THR A 100 -35.78 13.94 -20.77
N ILE A 101 -35.36 12.68 -20.62
CA ILE A 101 -36.20 11.49 -20.79
C ILE A 101 -36.70 10.94 -19.46
N LEU A 102 -35.95 11.19 -18.40
CA LEU A 102 -36.22 10.72 -17.04
C LEU A 102 -35.81 11.78 -16.02
N THR A 103 -36.66 12.05 -15.06
CA THR A 103 -36.35 12.87 -13.89
C THR A 103 -36.47 12.04 -12.63
N ILE A 104 -35.46 12.03 -11.79
CA ILE A 104 -35.41 11.29 -10.52
C ILE A 104 -35.49 12.27 -9.36
N ASN A 105 -36.36 12.00 -8.39
CA ASN A 105 -36.57 12.78 -7.18
C ASN A 105 -36.74 14.28 -7.45
N LYS A 106 -37.39 14.65 -8.55
CA LYS A 106 -37.65 16.02 -9.00
C LYS A 106 -36.37 16.89 -9.26
N SER A 107 -35.20 16.34 -9.04
CA SER A 107 -33.92 17.08 -9.08
C SER A 107 -32.99 16.61 -10.20
N LYS A 108 -32.72 15.29 -10.32
CA LYS A 108 -31.80 14.77 -11.31
C LYS A 108 -32.49 14.55 -12.65
N GLN A 109 -32.07 15.31 -13.64
CA GLN A 109 -32.52 15.16 -15.03
C GLN A 109 -31.53 14.24 -15.78
N VAL A 110 -32.08 13.24 -16.47
CA VAL A 110 -31.31 12.30 -17.30
C VAL A 110 -31.73 12.48 -18.75
N SER A 111 -30.76 12.70 -19.63
CA SER A 111 -31.01 12.96 -21.04
C SER A 111 -31.32 11.70 -21.84
N ALA A 112 -32.01 11.85 -22.97
CA ALA A 112 -32.21 10.75 -23.92
C ALA A 112 -30.89 10.27 -24.53
N VAL A 113 -29.86 11.13 -24.62
CA VAL A 113 -28.50 10.72 -25.04
C VAL A 113 -27.94 9.63 -24.11
N ALA A 114 -28.11 9.79 -22.80
CA ALA A 114 -27.65 8.78 -21.85
C ALA A 114 -28.34 7.42 -22.08
N PHE A 115 -29.64 7.45 -22.40
CA PHE A 115 -30.37 6.23 -22.72
C PHE A 115 -29.96 5.62 -24.07
N LEU A 116 -29.68 6.41 -25.09
CA LEU A 116 -29.13 5.93 -26.36
C LEU A 116 -27.78 5.23 -26.18
N ASN A 117 -26.89 5.83 -25.41
CA ASN A 117 -25.60 5.22 -25.09
C ASN A 117 -25.77 3.91 -24.30
N PHE A 118 -26.71 3.86 -23.37
CA PHE A 118 -27.05 2.65 -22.65
C PHE A 118 -27.53 1.54 -23.62
N ILE A 119 -28.45 1.85 -24.55
CA ILE A 119 -28.92 0.90 -25.57
C ILE A 119 -27.78 0.38 -26.43
N HIS A 120 -26.87 1.28 -26.85
CA HIS A 120 -25.70 0.90 -27.65
C HIS A 120 -24.82 -0.12 -26.92
N VAL A 121 -24.61 0.04 -25.62
CA VAL A 121 -23.87 -0.95 -24.81
C VAL A 121 -24.63 -2.25 -24.66
N GLN A 122 -25.96 -2.19 -24.45
CA GLN A 122 -26.77 -3.37 -24.17
C GLN A 122 -26.94 -4.30 -25.41
N GLN A 123 -26.72 -3.87 -26.63
CA GLN A 123 -26.79 -4.75 -27.79
C GLN A 123 -25.77 -5.90 -27.71
N LYS A 124 -24.65 -5.73 -27.02
CA LYS A 124 -23.66 -6.79 -26.77
C LYS A 124 -24.19 -7.94 -25.90
N SER A 125 -25.27 -7.72 -25.16
CA SER A 125 -25.88 -8.71 -24.26
C SER A 125 -26.75 -9.73 -24.99
N LYS A 126 -26.86 -9.66 -26.35
CA LYS A 126 -27.58 -10.61 -27.21
C LYS A 126 -29.05 -10.84 -26.80
N ILE A 127 -29.73 -9.79 -26.36
CA ILE A 127 -31.12 -9.84 -25.94
C ILE A 127 -32.00 -10.17 -27.17
N LYS A 128 -32.98 -11.10 -27.01
CA LYS A 128 -33.80 -11.62 -28.08
C LYS A 128 -35.25 -11.12 -28.06
N THR A 129 -35.60 -10.22 -27.16
CA THR A 129 -36.98 -9.70 -27.03
C THR A 129 -37.41 -9.02 -28.32
N LYS A 130 -38.57 -9.41 -28.83
CA LYS A 130 -39.21 -8.83 -30.02
C LYS A 130 -40.65 -8.45 -29.71
N PRO A 131 -41.24 -7.45 -30.38
CA PRO A 131 -40.64 -6.55 -31.37
C PRO A 131 -39.68 -5.56 -30.72
N ILE A 132 -38.95 -4.79 -31.54
CA ILE A 132 -37.93 -3.82 -31.07
C ILE A 132 -38.52 -2.78 -30.09
N SER A 133 -39.78 -2.37 -30.29
CA SER A 133 -40.46 -1.44 -29.36
C SER A 133 -40.58 -2.01 -27.96
N LYS A 134 -40.88 -3.30 -27.80
CA LYS A 134 -40.94 -3.98 -26.51
C LYS A 134 -39.54 -4.10 -25.89
N LEU A 135 -38.53 -4.41 -26.70
CA LEU A 135 -37.16 -4.43 -26.26
C LEU A 135 -36.74 -3.06 -25.66
N VAL A 136 -37.06 -1.97 -26.35
CA VAL A 136 -36.72 -0.60 -25.86
C VAL A 136 -37.44 -0.30 -24.54
N ASP A 137 -38.69 -0.75 -24.34
CA ASP A 137 -39.39 -0.60 -23.06
C ASP A 137 -38.70 -1.38 -21.94
N GLU A 138 -38.31 -2.63 -22.20
CA GLU A 138 -37.57 -3.44 -21.22
C GLU A 138 -36.21 -2.82 -20.89
N LEU A 139 -35.49 -2.31 -21.88
CA LEU A 139 -34.22 -1.61 -21.67
C LEU A 139 -34.41 -0.29 -20.90
N PHE A 140 -35.52 0.42 -21.14
CA PHE A 140 -35.80 1.64 -20.39
C PHE A 140 -36.08 1.38 -18.93
N GLU A 141 -36.77 0.31 -18.59
CA GLU A 141 -36.98 -0.09 -17.20
C GLU A 141 -35.63 -0.45 -16.52
N LYS A 142 -34.74 -1.19 -17.19
CA LYS A 142 -33.40 -1.48 -16.69
C LYS A 142 -32.55 -0.21 -16.53
N PHE A 143 -32.66 0.70 -17.48
CA PHE A 143 -32.00 2.00 -17.41
C PHE A 143 -32.45 2.83 -16.21
N ILE A 144 -33.75 2.82 -15.92
CA ILE A 144 -34.27 3.50 -14.72
C ILE A 144 -33.67 2.88 -13.44
N ASP A 145 -33.58 1.54 -13.36
CA ASP A 145 -32.95 0.86 -12.23
C ASP A 145 -31.51 1.29 -12.01
N GLU A 146 -30.76 1.38 -13.09
CA GLU A 146 -29.35 1.84 -13.05
C GLU A 146 -29.28 3.32 -12.63
N GLN A 147 -30.09 4.17 -13.24
CA GLN A 147 -30.06 5.62 -12.93
C GLN A 147 -30.51 5.93 -11.50
N VAL A 148 -31.49 5.20 -10.97
CA VAL A 148 -31.92 5.35 -9.55
C VAL A 148 -30.86 4.86 -8.60
N THR A 149 -30.16 3.78 -8.94
CA THR A 149 -29.01 3.28 -8.15
C THR A 149 -27.86 4.27 -8.18
N THR A 150 -27.56 4.84 -9.34
CA THR A 150 -26.55 5.90 -9.48
C THR A 150 -26.92 7.13 -8.65
N TYR A 151 -28.18 7.57 -8.73
CA TYR A 151 -28.67 8.67 -7.91
C TYR A 151 -28.51 8.43 -6.42
N TYR A 152 -28.85 7.23 -5.95
CA TYR A 152 -28.66 6.84 -4.55
C TYR A 152 -27.20 6.93 -4.14
N ASN A 153 -26.28 6.36 -4.94
CA ASN A 153 -24.85 6.39 -4.65
C ASN A 153 -24.28 7.83 -4.61
N GLU A 154 -24.73 8.69 -5.53
CA GLU A 154 -24.33 10.10 -5.55
C GLU A 154 -24.86 10.91 -4.35
N ASN A 155 -25.93 10.42 -3.70
CA ASN A 155 -26.57 11.11 -2.58
C ASN A 155 -26.33 10.45 -1.22
N LEU A 156 -25.46 9.44 -1.13
CA LEU A 156 -25.15 8.76 0.13
C LEU A 156 -24.71 9.72 1.23
N GLU A 157 -23.88 10.68 0.90
CA GLU A 157 -23.37 11.67 1.86
C GLU A 157 -24.49 12.62 2.38
N ASN A 158 -25.50 12.88 1.56
CA ASN A 158 -26.63 13.71 1.96
C ASN A 158 -27.63 12.95 2.85
N GLU A 159 -27.69 11.62 2.68
CA GLU A 159 -28.67 10.78 3.38
C GLU A 159 -28.12 10.14 4.65
N PHE A 160 -26.81 9.90 4.70
CA PHE A 160 -26.13 9.21 5.79
C PHE A 160 -25.02 10.08 6.37
N PRO A 161 -25.29 10.82 7.45
CA PRO A 161 -24.29 11.69 8.07
C PRO A 161 -23.00 10.95 8.46
N GLU A 162 -23.10 9.72 8.94
CA GLU A 162 -21.94 8.90 9.29
C GLU A 162 -21.04 8.61 8.07
N PHE A 163 -21.66 8.29 6.93
CA PHE A 163 -20.94 8.10 5.68
C PHE A 163 -20.29 9.40 5.22
N LYS A 164 -21.01 10.54 5.35
CA LYS A 164 -20.46 11.86 5.04
C LYS A 164 -19.20 12.15 5.88
N TYR A 165 -19.24 11.90 7.19
CA TYR A 165 -18.08 12.14 8.05
C TYR A 165 -16.86 11.32 7.60
N VAL A 166 -17.04 10.04 7.27
CA VAL A 166 -15.95 9.19 6.77
C VAL A 166 -15.42 9.72 5.44
N MET A 167 -16.28 10.17 4.54
CA MET A 167 -15.88 10.71 3.25
C MET A 167 -15.17 12.06 3.38
N ASP A 168 -15.62 12.93 4.28
CA ASP A 168 -14.96 14.20 4.57
C ASP A 168 -13.56 13.94 5.17
N GLU A 169 -13.44 13.06 6.17
CA GLU A 169 -12.15 12.66 6.76
C GLU A 169 -11.18 12.10 5.70
N TYR A 170 -11.70 11.27 4.78
CA TYR A 170 -10.88 10.72 3.69
C TYR A 170 -10.40 11.80 2.73
N ARG A 171 -11.27 12.76 2.32
CA ARG A 171 -10.89 13.90 1.46
C ARG A 171 -9.87 14.79 2.15
N ASP A 172 -10.11 15.13 3.42
CA ASP A 172 -9.21 15.96 4.20
C ASP A 172 -7.85 15.29 4.38
N GLY A 173 -7.84 13.97 4.62
CA GLY A 173 -6.63 13.17 4.69
C GLY A 173 -5.81 13.19 3.38
N LEU A 174 -6.47 13.07 2.22
CA LEU A 174 -5.81 13.16 0.92
C LEU A 174 -5.23 14.56 0.66
N LEU A 175 -5.98 15.61 0.99
CA LEU A 175 -5.52 16.99 0.84
C LEU A 175 -4.34 17.28 1.76
N LEU A 176 -4.42 16.83 3.01
CA LEU A 176 -3.34 16.97 3.97
C LEU A 176 -2.09 16.22 3.50
N PHE A 177 -2.24 14.99 3.00
CA PHE A 177 -1.13 14.20 2.47
C PHE A 177 -0.42 14.93 1.32
N ASP A 178 -1.17 15.43 0.33
CA ASP A 178 -0.60 16.17 -0.81
C ASP A 178 0.12 17.45 -0.35
N LEU A 179 -0.46 18.15 0.63
CA LEU A 179 0.12 19.37 1.20
C LEU A 179 1.42 19.06 1.97
N MET A 180 1.41 18.03 2.80
CA MET A 180 2.60 17.57 3.55
C MET A 180 3.71 17.09 2.60
N ASP A 181 3.36 16.40 1.52
CA ASP A 181 4.36 15.97 0.52
C ASP A 181 5.04 17.17 -0.15
N ARG A 182 4.28 18.18 -0.56
CA ARG A 182 4.84 19.37 -1.23
C ARG A 182 5.62 20.27 -0.28
N GLU A 183 5.04 20.62 0.85
CA GLU A 183 5.61 21.63 1.74
C GLU A 183 6.72 21.09 2.63
N ILE A 184 6.74 19.78 2.90
CA ILE A 184 7.65 19.18 3.88
C ILE A 184 8.49 18.08 3.25
N TRP A 185 7.89 16.97 2.80
CA TRP A 185 8.65 15.76 2.47
C TRP A 185 9.47 15.88 1.19
N THR A 186 8.86 16.38 0.13
CA THR A 186 9.57 16.65 -1.12
C THR A 186 10.54 17.80 -0.95
N LYS A 187 10.15 18.88 -0.27
CA LYS A 187 11.00 20.02 0.02
C LYS A 187 12.23 19.65 0.83
N ALA A 188 12.09 18.81 1.86
CA ALA A 188 13.21 18.34 2.67
C ALA A 188 14.28 17.60 1.86
N LYS A 189 13.90 16.97 0.75
CA LYS A 189 14.79 16.22 -0.15
C LYS A 189 15.38 17.08 -1.28
N THR A 190 14.63 18.05 -1.76
CA THR A 190 14.98 18.84 -2.96
C THR A 190 15.61 20.19 -2.65
N ASP A 191 15.30 20.79 -1.49
CA ASP A 191 15.90 22.05 -1.03
C ASP A 191 17.31 21.83 -0.48
N THR A 192 18.26 21.61 -1.36
CA THR A 192 19.66 21.34 -1.01
C THR A 192 20.31 22.51 -0.26
N LEU A 193 19.92 23.74 -0.56
CA LEU A 193 20.45 24.95 0.11
C LEU A 193 19.91 25.03 1.54
N GLY A 194 18.60 24.89 1.73
CA GLY A 194 17.97 24.88 3.07
C GLY A 194 18.51 23.76 3.94
N LEU A 195 18.61 22.55 3.41
CA LEU A 195 19.20 21.41 4.10
C LEU A 195 20.66 21.68 4.53
N SER A 196 21.47 22.23 3.63
CA SER A 196 22.88 22.58 3.93
C SER A 196 23.00 23.62 5.03
N ASN A 197 22.15 24.66 5.01
CA ASN A 197 22.13 25.70 6.03
C ASN A 197 21.66 25.14 7.37
N TYR A 198 20.59 24.36 7.39
CA TYR A 198 20.11 23.68 8.59
C TYR A 198 21.18 22.79 9.22
N PHE A 199 21.85 21.98 8.39
CA PHE A 199 22.93 21.10 8.83
C PHE A 199 24.08 21.88 9.48
N LYS A 200 24.54 22.99 8.84
CA LYS A 200 25.61 23.84 9.37
C LYS A 200 25.24 24.48 10.72
N GLN A 201 24.00 24.95 10.84
CA GLN A 201 23.51 25.57 12.08
C GLN A 201 23.37 24.55 13.25
N ASN A 202 23.18 23.28 12.90
CA ASN A 202 22.96 22.21 13.85
C ASN A 202 24.11 21.18 13.87
N ILE A 203 25.31 21.58 13.45
CA ILE A 203 26.46 20.69 13.27
C ILE A 203 26.84 19.91 14.55
N GLN A 204 26.54 20.44 15.71
CA GLN A 204 26.75 19.79 17.02
C GLN A 204 25.93 18.48 17.17
N ASN A 205 24.85 18.31 16.41
CA ASN A 205 24.01 17.11 16.42
C ASN A 205 24.52 16.01 15.47
N TYR A 206 25.56 16.32 14.69
CA TYR A 206 26.13 15.47 13.65
C TYR A 206 27.62 15.26 13.90
N GLN A 207 27.91 14.54 14.98
CA GLN A 207 29.28 14.25 15.37
C GLN A 207 29.59 12.77 15.23
N TRP A 208 30.79 12.46 14.73
CA TRP A 208 31.39 11.15 14.93
C TRP A 208 31.92 11.06 16.34
N LYS A 209 31.65 9.97 17.02
CA LYS A 209 32.37 9.61 18.24
C LYS A 209 33.83 9.26 17.90
N LYS A 210 34.66 9.06 18.90
CA LYS A 210 35.99 8.48 18.72
C LYS A 210 35.85 7.14 17.98
N ARG A 211 36.67 6.91 16.95
CA ARG A 211 36.58 5.73 16.06
C ARG A 211 37.93 5.03 16.03
N PHE A 212 37.87 3.72 15.80
CA PHE A 212 39.03 2.84 15.65
C PHE A 212 38.95 2.16 14.27
N ASP A 213 39.96 2.40 13.42
CA ASP A 213 40.22 1.53 12.28
C ASP A 213 40.86 0.26 12.82
N ALA A 214 40.09 -0.83 12.82
CA ALA A 214 40.49 -2.01 13.57
C ALA A 214 40.07 -3.31 12.92
N ASN A 215 40.77 -4.36 13.31
CA ASN A 215 40.38 -5.76 13.06
C ASN A 215 39.98 -6.38 14.40
N ILE A 216 38.73 -6.79 14.53
CA ILE A 216 38.18 -7.44 15.71
C ILE A 216 38.17 -8.94 15.45
N PHE A 217 38.95 -9.68 16.19
CA PHE A 217 39.03 -11.14 16.15
C PHE A 217 38.19 -11.73 17.29
N SER A 218 37.40 -12.77 16.97
CA SER A 218 36.56 -13.46 17.96
C SER A 218 36.63 -14.98 17.82
N SER A 219 36.59 -15.68 18.95
CA SER A 219 36.49 -17.13 19.02
C SER A 219 35.80 -17.55 20.32
N THR A 220 35.13 -18.69 20.32
CA THR A 220 34.64 -19.34 21.53
C THR A 220 35.75 -20.09 22.29
N ASP A 221 36.90 -20.28 21.65
CA ASP A 221 38.08 -20.94 22.25
C ASP A 221 39.13 -19.91 22.64
N LYS A 222 39.43 -19.86 23.94
CA LYS A 222 40.41 -18.94 24.54
C LYS A 222 41.83 -19.17 24.01
N ASP A 223 42.19 -20.41 23.75
CA ASP A 223 43.54 -20.74 23.24
C ASP A 223 43.73 -20.32 21.79
N VAL A 224 42.65 -20.38 21.00
CA VAL A 224 42.65 -19.87 19.62
C VAL A 224 42.88 -18.36 19.62
N ILE A 225 42.17 -17.59 20.46
CA ILE A 225 42.35 -16.15 20.56
C ILE A 225 43.76 -15.79 21.11
N ALA A 226 44.28 -16.54 22.06
CA ALA A 226 45.63 -16.33 22.55
C ALA A 226 46.72 -16.54 21.46
N LYS A 227 46.51 -17.55 20.59
CA LYS A 227 47.38 -17.78 19.41
C LYS A 227 47.22 -16.67 18.39
N ALA A 228 45.98 -16.22 18.13
CA ALA A 228 45.71 -15.08 17.23
C ALA A 228 46.44 -13.83 17.70
N LYS A 229 46.36 -13.49 19.00
CA LYS A 229 47.07 -12.36 19.59
C LYS A 229 48.59 -12.44 19.32
N LYS A 230 49.20 -13.62 19.57
CA LYS A 230 50.65 -13.83 19.29
C LYS A 230 51.01 -13.66 17.83
N PHE A 231 50.14 -14.06 16.91
CA PHE A 231 50.35 -13.83 15.49
C PHE A 231 50.26 -12.36 15.10
N LEU A 232 49.28 -11.63 15.65
CA LEU A 232 49.12 -10.19 15.47
C LEU A 232 50.33 -9.41 16.00
N GLU A 233 50.82 -9.73 17.19
CA GLU A 233 52.00 -9.13 17.78
C GLU A 233 53.27 -9.38 16.93
N LYS A 234 53.29 -10.45 16.13
CA LYS A 234 54.35 -10.75 15.14
C LYS A 234 54.07 -10.16 13.78
N GLY A 235 53.07 -9.33 13.62
CA GLY A 235 52.71 -8.69 12.34
C GLY A 235 52.20 -9.63 11.26
N LYS A 236 51.61 -10.77 11.62
CA LYS A 236 51.06 -11.70 10.65
C LYS A 236 49.75 -11.18 10.06
N SER A 237 49.51 -11.44 8.77
CA SER A 237 48.28 -11.03 8.09
C SER A 237 47.03 -11.77 8.59
N ILE A 238 45.86 -11.17 8.39
CA ILE A 238 44.57 -11.79 8.69
C ILE A 238 44.43 -13.14 8.00
N ASP A 239 44.80 -13.24 6.72
CA ASP A 239 44.70 -14.46 5.93
C ASP A 239 45.59 -15.57 6.50
N TYR A 240 46.83 -15.23 6.89
CA TYR A 240 47.71 -16.16 7.58
C TYR A 240 47.09 -16.68 8.88
N ILE A 241 46.51 -15.80 9.68
CA ILE A 241 45.87 -16.15 10.96
C ILE A 241 44.65 -17.08 10.74
N LYS A 242 43.82 -16.75 9.76
CA LYS A 242 42.68 -17.58 9.38
C LYS A 242 43.13 -18.96 8.89
N GLU A 243 44.13 -19.02 7.99
CA GLU A 243 44.66 -20.28 7.48
C GLU A 243 45.24 -21.18 8.58
N LYS A 244 45.93 -20.61 9.54
CA LYS A 244 46.56 -21.38 10.61
C LYS A 244 45.58 -21.81 11.71
N LEU A 245 44.50 -21.07 11.95
CA LEU A 245 43.59 -21.32 13.04
C LEU A 245 42.26 -21.96 12.61
N ASN A 246 41.81 -21.72 11.37
CA ASN A 246 40.63 -22.40 10.81
C ASN A 246 41.10 -23.66 10.07
N LYS A 247 41.16 -24.79 10.80
CA LYS A 247 41.61 -26.08 10.28
C LYS A 247 40.46 -27.07 10.20
N ASP A 248 40.60 -28.09 9.38
CA ASP A 248 39.70 -29.24 9.27
C ASP A 248 38.24 -28.82 8.95
N GLY A 249 38.10 -27.78 8.11
CA GLY A 249 36.78 -27.26 7.72
C GLY A 249 36.02 -26.52 8.82
N LYS A 250 36.64 -26.29 10.00
CA LYS A 250 36.00 -25.56 11.12
C LYS A 250 36.45 -24.12 11.15
N ILE A 251 35.49 -23.22 11.36
CA ILE A 251 35.74 -21.80 11.59
C ILE A 251 35.94 -21.59 13.10
N ASN A 252 37.21 -21.63 13.52
CA ASN A 252 37.59 -21.44 14.92
C ASN A 252 37.81 -19.97 15.27
N ILE A 253 38.08 -19.11 14.28
CA ILE A 253 38.27 -17.68 14.47
C ILE A 253 37.51 -16.89 13.41
N MET A 254 36.80 -15.85 13.83
CA MET A 254 36.13 -14.86 12.99
C MET A 254 36.85 -13.54 13.08
N VAL A 255 36.82 -12.75 12.00
CA VAL A 255 37.45 -11.43 11.93
C VAL A 255 36.47 -10.46 11.31
N LYS A 256 36.25 -9.32 11.98
CA LYS A 256 35.52 -8.18 11.47
C LYS A 256 36.48 -7.00 11.35
N SER A 257 36.63 -6.48 10.14
CA SER A 257 37.52 -5.35 9.84
C SER A 257 36.70 -4.13 9.49
N GLY A 258 37.11 -2.95 9.94
CA GLY A 258 36.42 -1.70 9.58
C GLY A 258 36.75 -0.56 10.53
N LEU A 259 36.02 0.54 10.34
CA LEU A 259 36.05 1.71 11.19
C LEU A 259 34.88 1.64 12.15
N PHE A 260 35.15 1.47 13.44
CA PHE A 260 34.16 1.27 14.50
C PHE A 260 34.14 2.45 15.44
N GLU A 261 32.95 2.92 15.85
CA GLU A 261 32.84 3.90 16.93
C GLU A 261 33.18 3.27 18.29
N GLU A 262 33.57 4.09 19.26
CA GLU A 262 34.03 3.61 20.58
C GLU A 262 33.00 2.84 21.37
N ASP A 263 31.71 3.02 21.08
CA ASP A 263 30.58 2.30 21.69
C ASP A 263 30.15 1.05 20.90
N TYR A 264 30.90 0.68 19.85
CA TYR A 264 30.59 -0.50 19.07
C TYR A 264 30.81 -1.79 19.87
N ASP A 265 29.77 -2.60 20.05
CA ASP A 265 29.70 -3.94 20.62
C ASP A 265 30.75 -4.24 21.73
N ILE A 266 31.91 -4.77 21.32
CA ILE A 266 32.97 -5.21 22.27
C ILE A 266 33.91 -4.09 22.71
N LEU A 267 33.99 -2.99 21.94
CA LEU A 267 34.97 -1.94 22.21
C LEU A 267 34.83 -1.29 23.62
N PRO A 268 33.63 -1.11 24.17
CA PRO A 268 33.46 -0.59 25.54
C PRO A 268 34.07 -1.49 26.64
N GLN A 269 34.36 -2.75 26.32
CA GLN A 269 35.03 -3.67 27.26
C GLN A 269 36.54 -3.36 27.43
N TYR A 270 37.10 -2.55 26.53
CA TYR A 270 38.50 -2.17 26.55
C TYR A 270 38.70 -0.78 27.20
N THR A 271 39.46 -0.76 28.25
CA THR A 271 39.90 0.50 28.87
C THR A 271 41.13 1.01 28.09
N ASN A 272 41.06 2.24 27.58
CA ASN A 272 42.18 2.90 26.88
C ASN A 272 42.70 2.17 25.60
N LEU A 273 41.80 1.77 24.74
CA LEU A 273 42.15 1.18 23.44
C LEU A 273 42.97 2.17 22.59
N SER A 274 44.17 1.77 22.20
CA SER A 274 45.12 2.57 21.41
C SER A 274 45.68 1.77 20.25
N LYS A 275 46.42 2.41 19.34
CA LYS A 275 47.06 1.76 18.20
C LYS A 275 47.91 0.57 18.66
N GLY A 276 47.73 -0.59 18.03
CA GLY A 276 48.40 -1.85 18.32
C GLY A 276 47.43 -2.97 18.66
N VAL A 277 47.93 -4.02 19.26
CA VAL A 277 47.16 -5.24 19.62
C VAL A 277 46.69 -5.15 21.05
N SER A 278 45.40 -5.30 21.28
CA SER A 278 44.79 -5.21 22.62
C SER A 278 45.08 -6.44 23.50
N ASN A 279 44.69 -6.34 24.76
CA ASN A 279 44.55 -7.53 25.59
C ASN A 279 43.34 -8.35 25.15
N VAL A 280 43.32 -9.63 25.55
CA VAL A 280 42.14 -10.48 25.34
C VAL A 280 41.05 -10.09 26.33
N VAL A 281 39.83 -9.88 25.83
CA VAL A 281 38.63 -9.64 26.64
C VAL A 281 37.61 -10.73 26.36
N THR A 282 36.82 -11.09 27.35
CA THR A 282 35.75 -12.06 27.24
C THR A 282 34.40 -11.37 27.42
N LYS A 283 33.49 -11.62 26.51
CA LYS A 283 32.09 -11.18 26.59
C LYS A 283 31.23 -12.37 26.23
N ASP A 284 30.31 -12.73 27.10
CA ASP A 284 29.49 -13.92 26.98
C ASP A 284 30.34 -15.18 26.76
N GLN A 285 30.09 -15.93 25.72
CA GLN A 285 30.85 -17.15 25.36
C GLN A 285 32.03 -16.86 24.41
N TYR A 286 32.28 -15.63 24.03
CA TYR A 286 33.32 -15.26 23.09
C TYR A 286 34.50 -14.58 23.74
N HIS A 287 35.68 -14.89 23.24
CA HIS A 287 36.95 -14.21 23.54
C HIS A 287 37.31 -13.31 22.36
N PHE A 288 37.81 -12.12 22.66
CA PHE A 288 38.11 -11.11 21.64
C PHE A 288 39.53 -10.58 21.81
N VAL A 289 40.15 -10.25 20.66
CA VAL A 289 41.33 -9.43 20.58
C VAL A 289 41.15 -8.43 19.43
N VAL A 290 41.57 -7.20 19.66
CA VAL A 290 41.42 -6.11 18.70
C VAL A 290 42.82 -5.63 18.28
N GLU A 291 43.04 -5.60 16.95
CA GLU A 291 44.19 -4.92 16.37
C GLU A 291 43.73 -3.54 15.89
N VAL A 292 44.19 -2.48 16.53
CA VAL A 292 43.88 -1.09 16.15
C VAL A 292 44.97 -0.57 15.22
N LYS A 293 44.64 -0.21 14.01
CA LYS A 293 45.55 0.39 13.02
C LYS A 293 45.66 1.88 13.22
N GLU A 294 44.53 2.57 13.44
CA GLU A 294 44.45 4.01 13.59
C GLU A 294 43.35 4.38 14.59
N VAL A 295 43.55 5.43 15.33
CA VAL A 295 42.55 6.03 16.22
C VAL A 295 42.15 7.39 15.63
N LYS A 296 40.88 7.57 15.30
CA LYS A 296 40.31 8.85 14.86
C LYS A 296 39.56 9.50 16.01
N GLN A 297 39.89 10.73 16.29
CA GLN A 297 39.19 11.50 17.35
C GLN A 297 37.76 11.84 16.91
N ALA A 298 36.93 12.23 17.88
CA ALA A 298 35.61 12.76 17.60
C ALA A 298 35.73 13.99 16.70
N GLU A 299 34.91 14.03 15.66
CA GLU A 299 34.89 15.11 14.66
C GLU A 299 33.50 15.31 14.09
N ALA A 300 33.25 16.48 13.52
CA ALA A 300 31.99 16.74 12.83
C ALA A 300 31.85 15.86 11.57
N LYS A 301 30.67 15.27 11.40
CA LYS A 301 30.30 14.55 10.17
C LYS A 301 30.19 15.52 9.01
N LYS A 302 30.48 15.05 7.82
CA LYS A 302 30.06 15.75 6.60
C LYS A 302 28.59 15.42 6.34
N LEU A 303 27.88 16.31 5.63
CA LEU A 303 26.49 16.06 5.26
C LEU A 303 26.32 14.72 4.51
N THR A 304 27.29 14.38 3.66
CA THR A 304 27.34 13.10 2.92
C THR A 304 27.41 11.87 3.83
N ASP A 305 27.97 12.01 5.03
CA ASP A 305 28.12 10.90 5.97
C ASP A 305 26.82 10.61 6.77
N CYS A 306 25.89 11.55 6.77
CA CYS A 306 24.67 11.47 7.57
C CYS A 306 23.42 12.06 6.86
N THR A 307 23.42 12.05 5.52
CA THR A 307 22.35 12.67 4.70
C THR A 307 20.96 12.22 5.14
N GLY A 308 20.75 10.92 5.39
CA GLY A 308 19.43 10.41 5.80
C GLY A 308 18.96 11.01 7.14
N LYS A 309 19.85 11.09 8.13
CA LYS A 309 19.53 11.74 9.41
C LYS A 309 19.27 13.23 9.24
N ALA A 310 20.14 13.91 8.48
CA ALA A 310 20.02 15.36 8.27
C ALA A 310 18.71 15.73 7.53
N VAL A 311 18.30 14.95 6.52
CA VAL A 311 17.02 15.14 5.82
C VAL A 311 15.84 14.93 6.75
N ASN A 312 15.87 13.89 7.59
CA ASN A 312 14.80 13.64 8.56
C ASN A 312 14.67 14.75 9.59
N ASP A 313 15.80 15.21 10.14
CA ASP A 313 15.81 16.29 11.12
C ASP A 313 15.35 17.62 10.47
N TYR A 314 15.75 17.87 9.23
CA TYR A 314 15.31 19.03 8.46
C TYR A 314 13.80 18.97 8.12
N GLN A 315 13.27 17.78 7.85
CA GLN A 315 11.84 17.57 7.67
C GLN A 315 11.05 17.96 8.91
N GLN A 316 11.49 17.53 10.10
CA GLN A 316 10.86 17.90 11.37
C GLN A 316 10.95 19.42 11.63
N TYR A 317 12.06 20.04 11.26
CA TYR A 317 12.22 21.49 11.34
C TYR A 317 11.23 22.22 10.43
N LEU A 318 11.11 21.80 9.17
CA LEU A 318 10.15 22.38 8.22
C LEU A 318 8.71 22.23 8.74
N GLU A 319 8.33 21.06 9.23
CA GLU A 319 7.00 20.79 9.78
C GLU A 319 6.70 21.71 10.98
N SER A 320 7.64 21.80 11.94
CA SER A 320 7.46 22.64 13.10
C SER A 320 7.31 24.12 12.75
N ASN A 321 8.11 24.61 11.80
CA ASN A 321 8.01 25.98 11.33
C ASN A 321 6.70 26.23 10.62
N TRP A 322 6.30 25.33 9.73
CA TRP A 322 5.04 25.44 8.99
C TRP A 322 3.83 25.48 9.93
N VAL A 323 3.77 24.58 10.92
CA VAL A 323 2.71 24.61 11.95
C VAL A 323 2.71 25.92 12.72
N ASN A 324 3.90 26.46 13.05
CA ASN A 324 3.98 27.74 13.75
C ASN A 324 3.49 28.92 12.88
N GLU A 325 3.76 28.92 11.58
CA GLU A 325 3.22 29.93 10.64
C GLU A 325 1.69 29.79 10.51
N LEU A 326 1.18 28.59 10.37
CA LEU A 326 -0.27 28.34 10.35
C LEU A 326 -0.97 28.85 11.63
N ARG A 327 -0.37 28.66 12.80
CA ARG A 327 -0.91 29.19 14.07
C ARG A 327 -0.92 30.70 14.17
N LYS A 328 -0.06 31.39 13.42
CA LYS A 328 -0.09 32.86 13.34
C LYS A 328 -1.15 33.34 12.36
N GLU A 329 -1.38 32.56 11.28
CA GLU A 329 -2.34 32.90 10.22
C GLU A 329 -3.78 32.58 10.64
N PHE A 330 -3.99 31.47 11.35
CA PHE A 330 -5.32 30.97 11.73
C PHE A 330 -5.53 31.01 13.24
N ASP A 331 -6.66 31.60 13.66
CA ASP A 331 -7.08 31.62 15.08
C ASP A 331 -7.68 30.24 15.47
N VAL A 332 -6.96 29.48 16.27
CA VAL A 332 -7.37 28.15 16.71
C VAL A 332 -8.06 28.24 18.08
N LYS A 333 -9.37 27.93 18.11
CA LYS A 333 -10.17 27.86 19.35
C LYS A 333 -10.57 26.43 19.67
N VAL A 334 -10.14 25.97 20.84
CA VAL A 334 -10.51 24.64 21.36
C VAL A 334 -11.74 24.77 22.27
N ASN A 335 -12.81 24.02 21.95
CA ASN A 335 -13.96 23.92 22.84
C ASN A 335 -13.63 23.00 24.02
N ALA A 336 -13.18 23.59 25.12
CA ALA A 336 -12.74 22.87 26.30
C ALA A 336 -13.85 21.97 26.92
N ALA A 337 -15.11 22.41 26.88
CA ALA A 337 -16.23 21.64 27.44
C ALA A 337 -16.47 20.35 26.65
N VAL A 338 -16.42 20.43 25.31
CA VAL A 338 -16.57 19.26 24.43
C VAL A 338 -15.35 18.34 24.60
N PHE A 339 -14.15 18.88 24.65
CA PHE A 339 -12.92 18.11 24.84
C PHE A 339 -12.95 17.28 26.14
N GLU A 340 -13.33 17.88 27.27
CA GLU A 340 -13.44 17.17 28.55
C GLU A 340 -14.56 16.11 28.54
N THR A 341 -15.63 16.33 27.80
CA THR A 341 -16.71 15.33 27.65
C THR A 341 -16.18 14.11 26.88
N ILE A 342 -15.50 14.30 25.75
CA ILE A 342 -14.91 13.22 24.94
C ILE A 342 -13.86 12.46 25.77
N LYS A 343 -13.01 13.17 26.49
CA LYS A 343 -11.99 12.56 27.33
C LYS A 343 -12.59 11.63 28.39
N LYS A 344 -13.69 12.02 29.01
CA LYS A 344 -14.41 11.18 29.98
C LYS A 344 -15.02 9.93 29.33
N GLN A 345 -15.53 10.05 28.10
CA GLN A 345 -16.09 8.90 27.36
C GLN A 345 -15.03 7.88 26.94
N LEU A 346 -13.81 8.32 26.62
CA LEU A 346 -12.70 7.44 26.24
C LEU A 346 -12.00 6.78 27.45
N GLN A 347 -12.29 7.22 28.66
CA GLN A 347 -11.76 6.65 29.91
C GLN A 347 -12.70 5.60 30.54
N GLN A 348 -13.90 5.42 30.00
CA GLN A 348 -14.85 4.37 30.38
C GLN A 348 -14.68 3.14 29.47
#